data_3d7d6490ce21354233cf3556e62e2962
#
_entry.id   3d7d6490ce21354233cf3556e62e2962
#
_cell.length_a   1.000
_cell.length_b   1.000
_cell.length_c   1.000
_cell.angle_alpha   90.00
_cell.angle_beta   90.00
_cell.angle_gamma   90.00
#
_symmetry.space_group_name_H-M   'P 1'
#
loop_
_entity.id
_entity.type
_entity.pdbx_description
1 polymer ?
#
loop_
_entity_poly.entity_id
_entity_poly.type
_entity_poly.pdbx_seq_one_letter_code
_entity_poly.pdbx_strand_id
1 'polypeptide(L)'
;MKLPFRKNAASTADLSQGRVRVDTRTKNLTKRLQPGEIAVIDHGDLDRVAAEALVECQVRAVLNASPSVSGRYPNLGPDVLLDNGIVLIDGLGPDIMTLHEGSQIRIEEDGQVFSKSGKLIAQGTLQTKESVAQLMDQARQGLSHQ
;
A
#
# COMPACT_ATOMS: atom_id res chain seq x y z
N MET A 1 -13.65 -9.19 14.58
CA MET A 1 -13.34 -7.79 14.30
C MET A 1 -13.24 -7.54 12.82
N LYS A 2 -13.82 -6.49 12.36
CA LYS A 2 -13.79 -6.15 10.94
C LYS A 2 -12.78 -5.07 10.67
N LEU A 3 -12.09 -5.18 9.55
CA LEU A 3 -11.28 -4.09 9.06
C LEU A 3 -12.17 -2.90 8.74
N PRO A 4 -11.63 -1.67 8.85
CA PRO A 4 -12.42 -0.48 8.51
C PRO A 4 -13.03 -0.54 7.12
N PHE A 5 -12.27 -1.06 6.16
CA PHE A 5 -12.77 -1.15 4.79
C PHE A 5 -13.80 -2.26 4.59
N ARG A 6 -14.22 -2.92 5.67
CA ARG A 6 -15.28 -3.92 5.62
C ARG A 6 -16.58 -3.46 6.26
N LYS A 7 -16.65 -2.25 6.76
CA LYS A 7 -17.84 -1.74 7.42
C LYS A 7 -18.98 -1.51 6.46
N ASN A 8 -18.67 -1.02 5.31
CA ASN A 8 -19.62 -0.79 4.25
C ASN A 8 -19.50 -1.93 3.27
N ALA A 9 -20.49 -2.80 3.22
CA ALA A 9 -20.38 -4.04 2.47
C ALA A 9 -19.98 -3.82 1.01
N ALA A 10 -20.58 -2.85 0.34
CA ALA A 10 -20.28 -2.60 -1.06
C ALA A 10 -18.86 -2.09 -1.24
N SER A 11 -18.46 -1.10 -0.45
CA SER A 11 -17.11 -0.55 -0.53
C SER A 11 -16.07 -1.54 -0.06
N THR A 12 -16.43 -2.33 0.95
CA THR A 12 -15.54 -3.31 1.55
C THR A 12 -15.08 -4.33 0.51
N ALA A 13 -16.03 -4.88 -0.23
CA ALA A 13 -15.69 -5.86 -1.24
C ALA A 13 -14.76 -5.25 -2.28
N ASP A 14 -15.02 -4.01 -2.65
CA ASP A 14 -14.22 -3.31 -3.65
C ASP A 14 -12.82 -3.02 -3.15
N LEU A 15 -12.67 -2.68 -1.86
CA LEU A 15 -11.35 -2.36 -1.31
C LEU A 15 -10.49 -3.59 -1.07
N SER A 16 -11.10 -4.75 -0.85
CA SER A 16 -10.37 -5.96 -0.51
C SER A 16 -9.94 -6.78 -1.71
N GLN A 17 -10.35 -6.41 -2.91
CA GLN A 17 -9.92 -7.14 -4.11
C GLN A 17 -9.90 -6.19 -5.29
N GLY A 18 -9.13 -6.56 -6.30
CA GLY A 18 -9.02 -5.74 -7.49
C GLY A 18 -7.91 -6.20 -8.40
N ARG A 19 -7.79 -5.48 -9.50
CA ARG A 19 -6.78 -5.73 -10.52
C ARG A 19 -5.51 -4.97 -10.20
N VAL A 20 -4.36 -5.63 -10.36
CA VAL A 20 -3.08 -5.01 -10.05
C VAL A 20 -2.42 -4.40 -11.28
N ARG A 21 -1.65 -3.33 -11.05
CA ARG A 21 -0.65 -2.82 -11.97
C ARG A 21 0.67 -2.82 -11.20
N VAL A 22 1.73 -3.29 -11.84
CA VAL A 22 2.99 -3.57 -11.15
C VAL A 22 4.14 -2.82 -11.82
N ASP A 23 4.91 -2.10 -11.03
CA ASP A 23 6.11 -1.43 -11.54
C ASP A 23 7.02 -1.09 -10.37
N THR A 24 8.32 -1.26 -10.57
CA THR A 24 9.29 -0.84 -9.56
C THR A 24 9.37 0.68 -9.47
N ARG A 25 8.95 1.38 -10.51
CA ARG A 25 8.97 2.85 -10.54
C ARG A 25 7.56 3.39 -10.45
N THR A 26 7.24 4.00 -9.32
CA THR A 26 5.92 4.57 -9.09
C THR A 26 5.55 5.57 -10.18
N LYS A 27 6.51 6.38 -10.63
CA LYS A 27 6.25 7.37 -11.66
C LYS A 27 5.76 6.75 -12.96
N ASN A 28 6.32 5.60 -13.35
CA ASN A 28 5.86 4.90 -14.54
C ASN A 28 4.48 4.30 -14.33
N LEU A 29 4.25 3.79 -13.14
CA LEU A 29 3.00 3.13 -12.81
C LEU A 29 1.83 4.09 -12.87
N THR A 30 2.01 5.30 -12.35
CA THR A 30 0.92 6.29 -12.31
C THR A 30 0.47 6.73 -13.69
N LYS A 31 1.28 6.49 -14.72
CA LYS A 31 0.89 6.85 -16.09
C LYS A 31 -0.14 5.89 -16.67
N ARG A 32 -0.30 4.69 -16.09
CA ARG A 32 -1.22 3.70 -16.65
C ARG A 32 -2.25 3.16 -15.66
N LEU A 33 -2.18 3.58 -14.40
CA LEU A 33 -3.19 3.18 -13.41
C LEU A 33 -4.56 3.74 -13.76
N GLN A 34 -5.56 2.90 -13.57
CA GLN A 34 -6.96 3.28 -13.76
C GLN A 34 -7.66 3.33 -12.39
N PRO A 35 -8.72 4.13 -12.26
CA PRO A 35 -9.45 4.18 -10.99
C PRO A 35 -9.89 2.80 -10.52
N GLY A 36 -9.73 2.54 -9.23
CA GLY A 36 -10.13 1.30 -8.61
C GLY A 36 -9.12 0.18 -8.71
N GLU A 37 -8.02 0.39 -9.42
CA GLU A 37 -6.97 -0.60 -9.50
C GLU A 37 -6.08 -0.58 -8.26
N ILE A 38 -5.26 -1.61 -8.11
CA ILE A 38 -4.33 -1.75 -7.00
C ILE A 38 -2.92 -1.52 -7.52
N ALA A 39 -2.21 -0.59 -6.89
CA ALA A 39 -0.83 -0.26 -7.27
C ALA A 39 0.13 -1.15 -6.50
N VAL A 40 0.99 -1.87 -7.22
CA VAL A 40 2.03 -2.72 -6.63
C VAL A 40 3.37 -2.06 -6.94
N ILE A 41 4.07 -1.63 -5.89
CA ILE A 41 5.28 -0.82 -6.02
C ILE A 41 6.41 -1.41 -5.18
N ASP A 42 7.61 -0.90 -5.44
CA ASP A 42 8.78 -1.19 -4.61
C ASP A 42 9.46 0.15 -4.34
N HIS A 43 8.93 0.87 -3.34
CA HIS A 43 9.31 2.27 -3.10
C HIS A 43 9.57 2.47 -1.61
N GLY A 44 10.82 2.27 -1.19
CA GLY A 44 11.19 2.51 0.19
C GLY A 44 11.04 3.98 0.56
N ASP A 45 10.52 4.24 1.75
CA ASP A 45 10.27 5.59 2.24
C ASP A 45 9.48 6.41 1.24
N LEU A 46 8.25 5.97 1.02
CA LEU A 46 7.33 6.55 0.04
C LEU A 46 7.09 8.03 0.34
N ASP A 47 7.46 8.89 -0.58
CA ASP A 47 7.38 10.32 -0.37
C ASP A 47 6.00 10.86 -0.73
N ARG A 48 5.78 12.12 -0.36
CA ARG A 48 4.49 12.78 -0.55
C ARG A 48 4.13 12.91 -2.02
N VAL A 49 5.11 13.23 -2.87
CA VAL A 49 4.85 13.46 -4.29
C VAL A 49 4.34 12.16 -4.94
N ALA A 50 5.00 11.06 -4.66
CA ALA A 50 4.58 9.76 -5.19
C ALA A 50 3.20 9.38 -4.66
N ALA A 51 2.95 9.61 -3.36
CA ALA A 51 1.66 9.28 -2.77
C ALA A 51 0.55 10.12 -3.39
N GLU A 52 0.78 11.41 -3.59
CA GLU A 52 -0.24 12.27 -4.21
C GLU A 52 -0.56 11.84 -5.63
N ALA A 53 0.44 11.40 -6.37
CA ALA A 53 0.21 10.88 -7.72
C ALA A 53 -0.66 9.62 -7.69
N LEU A 54 -0.44 8.74 -6.72
CA LEU A 54 -1.27 7.56 -6.55
C LEU A 54 -2.71 7.92 -6.17
N VAL A 55 -2.87 8.92 -5.31
CA VAL A 55 -4.21 9.41 -4.95
C VAL A 55 -4.95 9.92 -6.19
N GLU A 56 -4.26 10.66 -7.04
CA GLU A 56 -4.86 11.19 -8.27
C GLU A 56 -5.30 10.07 -9.20
N CYS A 57 -4.61 8.95 -9.19
CA CYS A 57 -5.00 7.78 -9.99
C CYS A 57 -6.22 7.06 -9.42
N GLN A 58 -6.66 7.42 -8.23
CA GLN A 58 -7.84 6.84 -7.57
C GLN A 58 -7.69 5.34 -7.33
N VAL A 59 -6.48 4.94 -6.93
CA VAL A 59 -6.24 3.53 -6.60
C VAL A 59 -7.03 3.16 -5.34
N ARG A 60 -7.40 1.88 -5.22
CA ARG A 60 -8.06 1.42 -4.01
C ARG A 60 -7.08 0.94 -2.95
N ALA A 61 -5.89 0.55 -3.36
CA ALA A 61 -4.89 0.04 -2.44
C ALA A 61 -3.50 0.23 -3.03
N VAL A 62 -2.51 0.29 -2.15
CA VAL A 62 -1.09 0.30 -2.52
C VAL A 62 -0.42 -0.85 -1.79
N LEU A 63 0.22 -1.73 -2.56
CA LEU A 63 0.98 -2.85 -2.04
C LEU A 63 2.44 -2.56 -2.28
N ASN A 64 3.20 -2.38 -1.21
CA ASN A 64 4.60 -1.98 -1.31
C ASN A 64 5.51 -3.14 -0.91
N ALA A 65 6.43 -3.50 -1.78
CA ALA A 65 7.41 -4.53 -1.47
C ALA A 65 8.34 -4.06 -0.35
N SER A 66 8.59 -2.76 -0.29
CA SER A 66 9.48 -2.13 0.70
C SER A 66 8.67 -1.44 1.78
N PRO A 67 9.30 -1.07 2.92
CA PRO A 67 8.62 -0.24 3.91
C PRO A 67 8.38 1.17 3.39
N SER A 68 7.14 1.65 3.51
CA SER A 68 6.81 3.03 3.12
C SER A 68 7.35 4.04 4.12
N VAL A 69 7.57 3.63 5.37
CA VAL A 69 8.32 4.38 6.37
C VAL A 69 9.30 3.41 6.99
N SER A 70 10.59 3.66 6.80
CA SER A 70 11.63 2.75 7.29
C SER A 70 12.00 3.00 8.76
N GLY A 71 11.62 4.14 9.32
CA GLY A 71 12.04 4.53 10.64
C GLY A 71 13.35 5.31 10.64
N ARG A 72 13.93 5.53 9.49
CA ARG A 72 15.18 6.30 9.38
C ARG A 72 14.93 7.81 9.39
N TYR A 73 13.91 8.22 8.67
CA TYR A 73 13.52 9.63 8.62
C TYR A 73 12.04 9.71 8.30
N PRO A 74 11.39 10.78 8.78
CA PRO A 74 9.95 10.92 8.55
C PRO A 74 9.65 11.24 7.10
N ASN A 75 8.48 10.78 6.63
CA ASN A 75 7.96 11.20 5.36
C ASN A 75 6.44 11.20 5.41
N LEU A 76 5.80 11.93 4.52
CA LEU A 76 4.37 12.16 4.57
C LEU A 76 3.56 11.28 3.61
N GLY A 77 4.24 10.47 2.80
CA GLY A 77 3.54 9.67 1.81
C GLY A 77 2.46 8.76 2.37
N PRO A 78 2.78 7.93 3.36
CA PRO A 78 1.77 7.02 3.92
C PRO A 78 0.54 7.74 4.47
N ASP A 79 0.74 8.87 5.17
CA ASP A 79 -0.39 9.63 5.69
C ASP A 79 -1.30 10.13 4.57
N VAL A 80 -0.72 10.58 3.47
CA VAL A 80 -1.49 11.06 2.33
C VAL A 80 -2.39 9.94 1.80
N LEU A 81 -1.85 8.73 1.68
CA LEU A 81 -2.63 7.59 1.21
C LEU A 81 -3.76 7.27 2.18
N LEU A 82 -3.45 7.17 3.47
CA LEU A 82 -4.44 6.78 4.47
C LEU A 82 -5.52 7.84 4.63
N ASP A 83 -5.15 9.11 4.56
CA ASP A 83 -6.12 10.21 4.64
C ASP A 83 -7.13 10.17 3.50
N ASN A 84 -6.77 9.56 2.39
CA ASN A 84 -7.64 9.43 1.23
C ASN A 84 -8.34 8.07 1.14
N GLY A 85 -8.32 7.31 2.23
CA GLY A 85 -9.04 6.04 2.30
C GLY A 85 -8.40 4.91 1.51
N ILE A 86 -7.14 5.05 1.15
CA ILE A 86 -6.43 4.04 0.38
C ILE A 86 -5.81 3.02 1.34
N VAL A 87 -6.03 1.74 1.07
CA VAL A 87 -5.43 0.67 1.86
C VAL A 87 -3.94 0.60 1.54
N LEU A 88 -3.11 0.52 2.57
CA LEU A 88 -1.65 0.45 2.39
C LEU A 88 -1.11 -0.79 3.11
N ILE A 89 -0.46 -1.66 2.36
CA ILE A 89 0.22 -2.83 2.92
C ILE A 89 1.69 -2.73 2.59
N ASP A 90 2.52 -2.74 3.62
CA ASP A 90 3.96 -2.52 3.52
C ASP A 90 4.75 -3.80 3.70
N GLY A 91 5.99 -3.75 3.23
CA GLY A 91 6.95 -4.79 3.55
C GLY A 91 6.58 -6.15 2.99
N LEU A 92 5.89 -6.18 1.85
CA LEU A 92 5.44 -7.44 1.27
C LEU A 92 6.59 -8.28 0.71
N GLY A 93 7.76 -7.66 0.50
CA GLY A 93 8.89 -8.38 -0.04
C GLY A 93 8.87 -8.47 -1.56
N PRO A 94 9.94 -9.01 -2.15
CA PRO A 94 10.07 -9.02 -3.61
C PRO A 94 9.07 -9.89 -4.32
N ASP A 95 8.47 -10.88 -3.65
CA ASP A 95 7.53 -11.78 -4.30
C ASP A 95 6.29 -11.06 -4.81
N ILE A 96 5.90 -9.94 -4.16
CA ILE A 96 4.73 -9.21 -4.63
C ILE A 96 4.96 -8.62 -6.02
N MET A 97 6.20 -8.35 -6.36
CA MET A 97 6.55 -7.78 -7.67
C MET A 97 6.47 -8.79 -8.80
N THR A 98 6.30 -10.08 -8.48
CA THR A 98 6.17 -11.12 -9.50
C THR A 98 4.75 -11.26 -10.04
N LEU A 99 3.80 -10.54 -9.46
CA LEU A 99 2.42 -10.57 -9.95
C LEU A 99 2.36 -10.09 -11.39
N HIS A 100 1.51 -10.76 -12.18
CA HIS A 100 1.30 -10.35 -13.56
C HIS A 100 0.40 -9.11 -13.60
N GLU A 101 0.80 -8.15 -14.39
CA GLU A 101 0.02 -6.93 -14.58
C GLU A 101 -1.38 -7.31 -15.07
N GLY A 102 -2.39 -6.71 -14.44
CA GLY A 102 -3.78 -6.97 -14.81
C GLY A 102 -4.43 -8.14 -14.10
N SER A 103 -3.67 -8.91 -13.31
CA SER A 103 -4.27 -10.03 -12.59
C SER A 103 -5.11 -9.54 -11.42
N GLN A 104 -6.07 -10.39 -11.03
CA GLN A 104 -6.93 -10.12 -9.87
C GLN A 104 -6.31 -10.68 -8.62
N ILE A 105 -6.37 -9.92 -7.54
CA ILE A 105 -5.89 -10.38 -6.23
C ILE A 105 -6.91 -10.05 -5.15
N ARG A 106 -6.72 -10.68 -3.98
CA ARG A 106 -7.53 -10.41 -2.80
C ARG A 106 -6.61 -10.07 -1.64
N ILE A 107 -7.01 -9.08 -0.86
CA ILE A 107 -6.26 -8.62 0.31
C ILE A 107 -7.04 -9.02 1.56
N GLU A 108 -6.34 -9.60 2.55
CA GLU A 108 -6.93 -9.99 3.82
C GLU A 108 -6.53 -9.02 4.93
N GLU A 109 -7.26 -9.09 6.04
CA GLU A 109 -7.11 -8.15 7.16
C GLU A 109 -5.72 -8.16 7.78
N ASP A 110 -5.05 -9.30 7.72
CA ASP A 110 -3.74 -9.46 8.35
C ASP A 110 -2.59 -9.10 7.40
N GLY A 111 -2.90 -8.49 6.27
CA GLY A 111 -1.87 -8.09 5.32
C GLY A 111 -1.49 -9.18 4.35
N GLN A 112 -2.22 -10.27 4.32
CA GLN A 112 -1.97 -11.34 3.35
C GLN A 112 -2.58 -10.98 2.00
N VAL A 113 -1.86 -11.31 0.93
CA VAL A 113 -2.31 -11.07 -0.44
C VAL A 113 -2.41 -12.42 -1.16
N PHE A 114 -3.58 -12.69 -1.70
CA PHE A 114 -3.86 -13.96 -2.37
C PHE A 114 -4.16 -13.73 -3.84
N SER A 115 -3.77 -14.69 -4.66
CA SER A 115 -4.17 -14.71 -6.07
C SER A 115 -5.66 -15.03 -6.17
N LYS A 116 -6.22 -14.84 -7.36
CA LYS A 116 -7.62 -15.18 -7.61
C LYS A 116 -7.91 -16.65 -7.32
N SER A 117 -6.94 -17.51 -7.53
CA SER A 117 -7.11 -18.95 -7.28
C SER A 117 -6.99 -19.32 -5.80
N GLY A 118 -6.66 -18.36 -4.94
CA GLY A 118 -6.55 -18.60 -3.51
C GLY A 118 -5.14 -18.91 -3.03
N LYS A 119 -4.14 -18.76 -3.89
CA LYS A 119 -2.75 -18.99 -3.51
C LYS A 119 -2.20 -17.76 -2.79
N LEU A 120 -1.55 -17.99 -1.63
CA LEU A 120 -0.89 -16.91 -0.91
C LEU A 120 0.32 -16.42 -1.71
N ILE A 121 0.34 -15.14 -2.05
CA ILE A 121 1.42 -14.52 -2.79
C ILE A 121 2.46 -13.93 -1.84
N ALA A 122 2.00 -13.19 -0.85
CA ALA A 122 2.89 -12.50 0.08
C ALA A 122 2.10 -12.06 1.29
N GLN A 123 2.83 -11.71 2.35
CA GLN A 123 2.23 -11.15 3.55
C GLN A 123 3.05 -9.95 3.99
N GLY A 124 2.38 -8.85 4.24
CA GLY A 124 3.00 -7.62 4.73
C GLY A 124 2.25 -7.10 5.94
N THR A 125 2.46 -5.82 6.21
CA THR A 125 1.84 -5.14 7.35
C THR A 125 0.78 -4.17 6.84
N LEU A 126 -0.46 -4.36 7.26
CA LEU A 126 -1.53 -3.41 6.98
C LEU A 126 -1.28 -2.18 7.85
N GLN A 127 -1.00 -1.05 7.22
CA GLN A 127 -0.71 0.18 7.94
C GLN A 127 -2.00 0.89 8.34
N THR A 128 -1.95 1.49 9.52
CA THR A 128 -3.02 2.33 10.05
C THR A 128 -2.44 3.70 10.37
N LYS A 129 -3.31 4.66 10.67
CA LYS A 129 -2.82 5.98 11.09
C LYS A 129 -1.94 5.84 12.34
N GLU A 130 -2.31 4.95 13.25
CA GLU A 130 -1.54 4.73 14.47
C GLU A 130 -0.19 4.09 14.19
N SER A 131 -0.15 3.09 13.33
CA SER A 131 1.12 2.41 13.05
C SER A 131 2.07 3.35 12.31
N VAL A 132 1.56 4.15 11.38
CA VAL A 132 2.36 5.13 10.66
C VAL A 132 2.88 6.20 11.63
N ALA A 133 2.03 6.67 12.55
CA ALA A 133 2.43 7.67 13.54
C ALA A 133 3.58 7.16 14.40
N GLN A 134 3.55 5.88 14.80
CA GLN A 134 4.63 5.30 15.57
C GLN A 134 5.94 5.24 14.80
N LEU A 135 5.87 4.86 13.53
CA LEU A 135 7.06 4.82 12.69
C LEU A 135 7.63 6.21 12.45
N MET A 136 6.76 7.19 12.27
CA MET A 136 7.18 8.58 12.11
C MET A 136 7.85 9.11 13.37
N ASP A 137 7.32 8.74 14.53
CA ASP A 137 7.89 9.12 15.81
C ASP A 137 9.28 8.55 16.00
N GLN A 138 9.44 7.26 15.65
CA GLN A 138 10.75 6.62 15.70
C GLN A 138 11.74 7.32 14.78
N ALA A 139 11.29 7.71 13.59
CA ALA A 139 12.16 8.38 12.64
C ALA A 139 12.61 9.74 13.18
N ARG A 140 11.69 10.48 13.79
CA ARG A 140 12.04 11.79 14.38
C ARG A 140 13.02 11.63 15.54
N GLN A 141 12.82 10.62 16.38
CA GLN A 141 13.74 10.34 17.49
C GLN A 141 15.12 9.96 16.98
N GLY A 142 15.18 9.14 15.95
CA GLY A 142 16.43 8.75 15.33
C GLY A 142 17.20 9.94 14.80
N LEU A 143 16.49 10.87 14.15
CA LEU A 143 17.13 12.09 13.64
C LEU A 143 17.64 12.96 14.77
N SER A 144 16.92 13.04 15.88
CA SER A 144 17.33 13.91 16.99
C SER A 144 18.55 13.36 17.71
N HIS A 145 18.87 12.09 17.54
CA HIS A 145 20.05 11.47 18.14
C HIS A 145 21.25 11.45 17.20
N GLN A 146 21.10 11.96 16.00
CA GLN A 146 22.19 12.04 15.04
C GLN A 146 23.01 13.34 15.29
#